data_0158b5b69c52268a6fed822d8eda7f37
#
_entry.id   0158b5b69c52268a6fed822d8eda7f37
#
_cell.length_a   1.000
_cell.length_b   1.000
_cell.length_c   1.000
_cell.angle_alpha   90.00
_cell.angle_beta   90.00
_cell.angle_gamma   90.00
#
_symmetry.space_group_name_H-M   'P 1'
#
loop_
_entity.id
_entity.type
_entity.pdbx_description
1 polymer ?
#
loop_
_entity_poly.entity_id
_entity_poly.type
_entity_poly.pdbx_seq_one_letter_code
_entity_poly.pdbx_strand_id
1 'polypeptide(L)'
;QRSLVGSEMCIRDRGEQLSVSITSEKLYALGLNTVNNLVISASDGQGGTTYRRLTFKRTNSAPAISGQDEDLGQQTGSFAEKYTVTDVEGDNVVVTEFIDDKKIRSYQATLGQEETIELSRENWLTLTNGAHQLRVEAVDGNFATSVRVWNFSKKETVIAFQFAKPEETDARATKILITPTWHIEGSVAKVEACNNAFDDSPAWEDITAQVAINRVYNFLNESKTAEKWGVNVRFTITKNEGYEEEVSISGFGGAYE
;
A
#
# COMPACT_ATOMS: atom_id res chain seq x y z
N GLN A 1 37.06 19.50 23.11
CA GLN A 1 36.00 20.11 23.91
C GLN A 1 35.45 21.33 23.16
N ARG A 2 34.22 21.24 22.67
CA ARG A 2 33.51 22.41 22.15
C ARG A 2 32.77 23.05 23.31
N SER A 3 33.13 24.27 23.67
CA SER A 3 32.46 25.07 24.64
C SER A 3 31.44 26.00 23.96
N LEU A 4 30.18 25.89 24.32
CA LEU A 4 29.16 26.86 23.91
C LEU A 4 29.21 28.04 24.90
N VAL A 5 29.72 29.19 24.46
CA VAL A 5 29.67 30.44 25.21
C VAL A 5 28.31 31.06 24.87
N GLY A 6 27.40 31.04 25.84
CA GLY A 6 26.11 31.76 25.75
C GLY A 6 26.28 33.26 25.89
N SER A 7 25.36 34.05 25.34
CA SER A 7 25.28 35.50 25.45
C SER A 7 25.33 35.97 26.89
N GLU A 8 26.07 37.07 27.15
CA GLU A 8 26.09 37.73 28.48
C GLU A 8 24.70 38.18 28.88
N MET A 9 24.26 37.69 30.01
CA MET A 9 23.01 38.13 30.65
C MET A 9 23.33 38.79 31.97
N CYS A 10 23.12 40.11 32.05
CA CYS A 10 23.23 40.87 33.27
C CYS A 10 21.97 40.65 34.15
N ILE A 11 22.11 39.96 35.26
CA ILE A 11 21.05 39.79 36.27
C ILE A 11 21.03 41.04 37.16
N ARG A 12 19.95 41.83 37.06
CA ARG A 12 19.76 43.02 37.85
C ARG A 12 18.91 42.82 39.10
N ASP A 13 18.21 41.69 39.22
CA ASP A 13 17.34 41.43 40.35
C ASP A 13 17.66 40.08 41.04
N ARG A 14 17.64 40.10 42.37
CA ARG A 14 17.91 38.92 43.20
C ARG A 14 16.64 38.13 43.38
N GLY A 15 16.53 36.99 42.73
CA GLY A 15 15.45 36.02 42.91
C GLY A 15 14.60 35.71 41.68
N GLU A 16 14.84 36.34 40.53
CA GLU A 16 14.23 35.88 39.26
C GLU A 16 14.77 34.55 38.79
N GLN A 17 13.86 33.66 38.44
CA GLN A 17 14.22 32.40 37.80
C GLN A 17 14.52 32.63 36.31
N LEU A 18 15.74 32.36 35.93
CA LEU A 18 16.18 32.49 34.55
C LEU A 18 16.20 31.14 33.86
N SER A 19 15.72 31.07 32.59
CA SER A 19 15.79 29.91 31.75
C SER A 19 16.86 30.11 30.66
N VAL A 20 17.62 29.07 30.41
CA VAL A 20 18.57 29.00 29.27
C VAL A 20 18.07 27.92 28.32
N SER A 21 17.85 28.30 27.08
CA SER A 21 17.48 27.36 26.00
C SER A 21 18.61 27.18 25.01
N ILE A 22 18.77 25.96 24.50
CA ILE A 22 19.65 25.66 23.36
C ILE A 22 18.75 25.60 22.15
N THR A 23 19.05 26.38 21.11
CA THR A 23 18.29 26.33 19.85
C THR A 23 18.52 25.00 19.13
N SER A 24 17.52 24.53 18.38
CA SER A 24 17.60 23.28 17.61
C SER A 24 18.83 23.25 16.70
N GLU A 25 19.14 24.36 16.01
CA GLU A 25 20.32 24.50 15.16
C GLU A 25 21.64 24.21 15.93
N LYS A 26 21.79 24.79 17.13
CA LYS A 26 22.96 24.55 17.96
C LYS A 26 22.99 23.14 18.54
N LEU A 27 21.82 22.59 18.89
CA LEU A 27 21.71 21.25 19.40
C LEU A 27 22.12 20.22 18.32
N TYR A 28 21.60 20.38 17.09
CA TYR A 28 21.87 19.46 15.98
C TYR A 28 23.31 19.54 15.44
N ALA A 29 24.01 20.64 15.67
CA ALA A 29 25.44 20.76 15.38
C ALA A 29 26.34 19.95 16.34
N LEU A 30 25.79 19.43 17.45
CA LEU A 30 26.54 18.57 18.39
C LEU A 30 26.57 17.14 17.88
N GLY A 31 27.66 16.43 18.18
CA GLY A 31 27.80 15.01 17.85
C GLY A 31 26.80 14.15 18.66
N LEU A 32 26.22 13.15 18.01
CA LEU A 32 25.35 12.16 18.64
C LEU A 32 26.09 11.40 19.74
N ASN A 33 25.42 11.14 20.86
CA ASN A 33 25.90 10.37 21.99
C ASN A 33 27.20 10.89 22.65
N THR A 34 27.69 12.06 22.21
CA THR A 34 28.83 12.71 22.84
C THR A 34 28.42 13.50 24.08
N VAL A 35 29.31 13.55 25.06
CA VAL A 35 29.09 14.34 26.27
C VAL A 35 29.37 15.81 25.96
N ASN A 36 28.34 16.63 26.13
CA ASN A 36 28.40 18.08 25.95
C ASN A 36 28.25 18.78 27.31
N ASN A 37 28.82 19.97 27.44
CA ASN A 37 28.72 20.79 28.65
C ASN A 37 28.10 22.14 28.33
N LEU A 38 27.05 22.49 29.04
CA LEU A 38 26.55 23.86 29.12
C LEU A 38 27.14 24.49 30.38
N VAL A 39 27.87 25.58 30.20
CA VAL A 39 28.45 26.33 31.28
C VAL A 39 27.72 27.65 31.43
N ILE A 40 27.11 27.87 32.59
CA ILE A 40 26.48 29.13 32.96
C ILE A 40 27.42 29.86 33.91
N SER A 41 27.77 31.08 33.56
CA SER A 41 28.56 31.97 34.45
C SER A 41 27.73 33.15 34.91
N ALA A 42 27.88 33.51 36.16
CA ALA A 42 27.30 34.72 36.72
C ALA A 42 28.43 35.59 37.35
N SER A 43 28.45 36.87 36.97
CA SER A 43 29.43 37.84 37.50
C SER A 43 28.70 38.97 38.22
N ASP A 44 29.26 39.40 39.36
CA ASP A 44 28.75 40.54 40.15
C ASP A 44 29.23 41.90 39.63
N GLY A 45 30.06 41.93 38.62
CA GLY A 45 30.66 43.16 38.06
C GLY A 45 31.75 43.78 38.93
N GLN A 46 32.09 43.19 40.10
CA GLN A 46 33.13 43.60 41.03
C GLN A 46 34.30 42.62 41.07
N GLY A 47 34.36 41.71 40.09
CA GLY A 47 35.41 40.71 40.01
C GLY A 47 35.04 39.32 40.52
N GLY A 48 33.90 39.17 41.17
CA GLY A 48 33.36 37.89 41.59
C GLY A 48 32.65 37.20 40.44
N THR A 49 33.02 35.95 40.17
CA THR A 49 32.37 35.12 39.14
C THR A 49 32.14 33.69 39.64
N THR A 50 30.95 33.20 39.41
CA THR A 50 30.59 31.82 39.74
C THR A 50 30.17 31.06 38.48
N TYR A 51 30.32 29.73 38.47
CA TYR A 51 30.03 28.88 37.34
C TYR A 51 29.14 27.71 37.76
N ARG A 52 28.18 27.37 36.89
CA ARG A 52 27.42 26.13 36.95
C ARG A 52 27.62 25.37 35.66
N ARG A 53 27.95 24.08 35.75
CA ARG A 53 28.11 23.20 34.61
C ARG A 53 26.99 22.17 34.60
N LEU A 54 26.31 22.04 33.44
CA LEU A 54 25.32 21.02 33.17
C LEU A 54 25.88 20.12 32.04
N THR A 55 25.78 18.82 32.25
CA THR A 55 26.25 17.83 31.30
C THR A 55 25.05 17.16 30.64
N PHE A 56 25.07 17.04 29.35
CA PHE A 56 24.00 16.39 28.57
C PHE A 56 24.58 15.64 27.37
N LYS A 57 23.78 14.74 26.80
CA LYS A 57 24.07 14.08 25.52
C LYS A 57 22.93 14.37 24.56
N ARG A 58 23.25 14.61 23.29
CA ARG A 58 22.29 14.58 22.21
C ARG A 58 22.06 13.12 21.83
N THR A 59 20.80 12.70 21.78
CA THR A 59 20.36 11.40 21.23
C THR A 59 19.67 11.61 19.90
N ASN A 60 19.65 10.59 19.06
CA ASN A 60 18.89 10.57 17.84
C ASN A 60 17.40 10.33 18.13
N SER A 61 16.53 10.96 17.37
CA SER A 61 15.09 10.68 17.35
C SER A 61 14.76 9.79 16.15
N ALA A 62 13.80 8.90 16.30
CA ALA A 62 13.31 8.16 15.14
C ALA A 62 12.50 9.09 14.21
N PRO A 63 12.48 8.82 12.89
CA PRO A 63 11.58 9.52 11.98
C PRO A 63 10.13 9.41 12.45
N ALA A 64 9.29 10.37 12.12
CA ALA A 64 7.87 10.31 12.41
C ALA A 64 7.08 10.08 11.11
N ILE A 65 6.20 9.07 11.12
CA ILE A 65 5.23 8.81 10.05
C ILE A 65 3.91 9.42 10.50
N SER A 66 3.27 10.24 9.66
CA SER A 66 2.01 10.93 10.01
C SER A 66 0.86 9.95 10.23
N GLY A 67 -0.07 10.32 11.12
CA GLY A 67 -1.21 9.50 11.51
C GLY A 67 -0.86 8.46 12.57
N GLN A 68 -1.76 7.50 12.76
CA GLN A 68 -1.62 6.38 13.70
C GLN A 68 -1.97 5.08 12.98
N ASP A 69 -1.65 3.95 13.61
CA ASP A 69 -2.13 2.65 13.15
C ASP A 69 -3.66 2.63 13.09
N GLU A 70 -4.21 2.04 12.03
CA GLU A 70 -5.64 2.10 11.74
C GLU A 70 -6.15 0.74 11.26
N ASP A 71 -7.40 0.44 11.58
CA ASP A 71 -8.14 -0.67 11.00
C ASP A 71 -9.15 -0.13 9.98
N LEU A 72 -8.90 -0.39 8.72
CA LEU A 72 -9.73 0.04 7.59
C LEU A 72 -10.96 -0.86 7.39
N GLY A 73 -11.10 -1.90 8.20
CA GLY A 73 -12.20 -2.86 8.12
C GLY A 73 -12.19 -3.69 6.84
N GLN A 74 -13.41 -4.06 6.38
CA GLN A 74 -13.57 -4.88 5.18
C GLN A 74 -13.40 -4.05 3.91
N GLN A 75 -12.52 -4.50 3.03
CA GLN A 75 -12.27 -3.93 1.71
C GLN A 75 -12.74 -4.89 0.60
N THR A 76 -13.20 -4.33 -0.52
CA THR A 76 -13.73 -5.08 -1.66
C THR A 76 -13.00 -4.78 -2.98
N GLY A 77 -11.88 -4.10 -2.91
CA GLY A 77 -11.06 -3.73 -4.08
C GLY A 77 -9.78 -3.01 -3.69
N SER A 78 -9.01 -2.60 -4.69
CA SER A 78 -7.81 -1.78 -4.52
C SER A 78 -8.11 -0.44 -3.83
N PHE A 79 -7.20 0.02 -3.01
CA PHE A 79 -7.28 1.29 -2.31
C PHE A 79 -5.88 1.86 -2.07
N ALA A 80 -5.80 3.07 -1.55
CA ALA A 80 -4.54 3.73 -1.25
C ALA A 80 -4.67 4.58 0.01
N GLU A 81 -3.58 4.66 0.79
CA GLU A 81 -3.48 5.45 2.00
C GLU A 81 -2.35 6.48 1.89
N LYS A 82 -2.57 7.65 2.47
CA LYS A 82 -1.63 8.74 2.45
C LYS A 82 -0.86 8.85 3.75
N TYR A 83 0.40 9.26 3.64
CA TYR A 83 1.26 9.52 4.79
C TYR A 83 2.34 10.54 4.44
N THR A 84 2.96 11.11 5.48
CA THR A 84 4.12 12.00 5.38
C THR A 84 5.18 11.49 6.32
N VAL A 85 6.44 11.59 5.94
CA VAL A 85 7.56 11.28 6.81
C VAL A 85 8.30 12.56 7.17
N THR A 86 8.57 12.75 8.44
CA THR A 86 9.35 13.87 8.96
C THR A 86 10.46 13.36 9.86
N ASP A 87 11.53 14.12 9.97
CA ASP A 87 12.63 13.86 10.87
C ASP A 87 13.04 15.15 11.54
N VAL A 88 13.15 15.14 12.87
CA VAL A 88 13.42 16.35 13.65
C VAL A 88 14.85 16.86 13.43
N GLU A 89 15.78 15.95 13.22
CA GLU A 89 17.18 16.24 12.91
C GLU A 89 17.42 16.59 11.46
N GLY A 90 16.47 16.27 10.57
CA GLY A 90 16.61 16.42 9.12
C GLY A 90 17.51 15.34 8.50
N ASP A 91 17.60 14.19 9.15
CA ASP A 91 18.41 13.06 8.67
C ASP A 91 17.82 12.47 7.38
N ASN A 92 18.66 11.78 6.61
CA ASN A 92 18.21 11.04 5.45
C ASN A 92 17.40 9.83 5.91
N VAL A 93 16.14 9.73 5.47
CA VAL A 93 15.23 8.66 5.83
C VAL A 93 14.97 7.77 4.62
N VAL A 94 15.14 6.46 4.80
CA VAL A 94 14.74 5.44 3.83
C VAL A 94 13.39 4.89 4.26
N VAL A 95 12.43 4.92 3.34
CA VAL A 95 11.10 4.36 3.51
C VAL A 95 11.00 3.05 2.77
N THR A 96 10.40 2.05 3.40
CA THR A 96 10.04 0.77 2.76
C THR A 96 8.58 0.47 3.03
N GLU A 97 7.86 0.12 1.98
CA GLU A 97 6.44 -0.23 2.01
C GLU A 97 6.25 -1.73 1.80
N PHE A 98 5.27 -2.27 2.51
CA PHE A 98 4.96 -3.70 2.49
C PHE A 98 3.46 -3.93 2.38
N ILE A 99 3.09 -5.03 1.72
CA ILE A 99 1.79 -5.70 1.86
C ILE A 99 2.07 -7.01 2.57
N ASP A 100 1.49 -7.19 3.75
CA ASP A 100 1.87 -8.22 4.71
C ASP A 100 3.40 -8.15 4.96
N ASP A 101 4.14 -9.21 4.71
CA ASP A 101 5.60 -9.21 4.80
C ASP A 101 6.30 -9.02 3.44
N LYS A 102 5.54 -8.85 2.36
CA LYS A 102 6.07 -8.67 1.02
C LYS A 102 6.39 -7.22 0.75
N LYS A 103 7.67 -6.92 0.51
CA LYS A 103 8.13 -5.57 0.11
C LYS A 103 7.53 -5.18 -1.24
N ILE A 104 6.93 -3.97 -1.30
CA ILE A 104 6.38 -3.37 -2.51
C ILE A 104 7.43 -2.45 -3.15
N ARG A 105 7.91 -1.46 -2.38
CA ARG A 105 8.92 -0.50 -2.84
C ARG A 105 9.81 -0.04 -1.67
N SER A 106 10.94 0.57 -2.00
CA SER A 106 11.80 1.27 -1.05
C SER A 106 12.42 2.47 -1.75
N TYR A 107 12.49 3.59 -1.03
CA TYR A 107 12.98 4.85 -1.58
C TYR A 107 13.51 5.77 -0.47
N GLN A 108 14.27 6.80 -0.84
CA GLN A 108 14.67 7.85 0.07
C GLN A 108 13.54 8.89 0.14
N ALA A 109 13.04 9.16 1.36
CA ALA A 109 11.96 10.11 1.58
C ALA A 109 12.41 11.56 1.31
N THR A 110 11.50 12.35 0.73
CA THR A 110 11.56 13.80 0.81
C THR A 110 10.77 14.21 2.05
N LEU A 111 11.48 14.68 3.08
CA LEU A 111 10.84 15.00 4.37
C LEU A 111 9.75 16.05 4.19
N GLY A 112 8.59 15.81 4.81
CA GLY A 112 7.42 16.67 4.75
C GLY A 112 6.57 16.56 3.48
N GLN A 113 6.99 15.77 2.49
CA GLN A 113 6.20 15.51 1.29
C GLN A 113 5.16 14.42 1.58
N GLU A 114 3.93 14.61 1.06
CA GLU A 114 2.89 13.58 1.10
C GLU A 114 3.21 12.47 0.11
N GLU A 115 3.19 11.25 0.58
CA GLU A 115 3.37 10.02 -0.17
C GLU A 115 2.14 9.15 -0.07
N THR A 116 2.03 8.15 -0.95
CA THR A 116 0.90 7.24 -1.00
C THR A 116 1.40 5.81 -1.05
N ILE A 117 0.92 4.97 -0.11
CA ILE A 117 1.01 3.51 -0.21
C ILE A 117 -0.25 2.99 -0.91
N GLU A 118 -0.08 2.21 -1.96
CA GLU A 118 -1.16 1.71 -2.78
C GLU A 118 -1.24 0.19 -2.74
N LEU A 119 -2.41 -0.33 -2.42
CA LEU A 119 -2.77 -1.70 -2.74
C LEU A 119 -3.37 -1.71 -4.15
N SER A 120 -2.51 -1.87 -5.15
CA SER A 120 -2.91 -1.91 -6.55
C SER A 120 -3.84 -3.09 -6.85
N ARG A 121 -4.61 -3.02 -7.96
CA ARG A 121 -5.45 -4.13 -8.40
C ARG A 121 -4.66 -5.43 -8.62
N GLU A 122 -3.45 -5.34 -9.14
CA GLU A 122 -2.58 -6.51 -9.34
C GLU A 122 -2.24 -7.18 -8.00
N ASN A 123 -1.80 -6.41 -7.03
CA ASN A 123 -1.51 -6.92 -5.69
C ASN A 123 -2.78 -7.42 -4.99
N TRP A 124 -3.92 -6.70 -5.12
CA TRP A 124 -5.21 -7.13 -4.59
C TRP A 124 -5.60 -8.52 -5.06
N LEU A 125 -5.43 -8.82 -6.35
CA LEU A 125 -5.78 -10.12 -6.92
C LEU A 125 -4.91 -11.27 -6.43
N THR A 126 -3.71 -11.00 -5.90
CA THR A 126 -2.83 -12.02 -5.33
C THR A 126 -3.12 -12.34 -3.87
N LEU A 127 -3.86 -11.50 -3.17
CA LEU A 127 -4.23 -11.73 -1.77
C LEU A 127 -5.35 -12.76 -1.66
N THR A 128 -5.31 -13.57 -0.61
CA THR A 128 -6.41 -14.45 -0.23
C THR A 128 -7.52 -13.66 0.45
N ASN A 129 -8.71 -14.23 0.63
CA ASN A 129 -9.69 -13.66 1.56
C ASN A 129 -9.18 -13.79 3.00
N GLY A 130 -9.42 -12.78 3.82
CA GLY A 130 -8.99 -12.75 5.21
C GLY A 130 -8.30 -11.46 5.61
N ALA A 131 -7.61 -11.48 6.75
CA ALA A 131 -6.92 -10.35 7.33
C ALA A 131 -5.57 -10.11 6.65
N HIS A 132 -5.29 -8.84 6.37
CA HIS A 132 -4.08 -8.34 5.73
C HIS A 132 -3.65 -7.01 6.35
N GLN A 133 -2.42 -6.55 6.01
CA GLN A 133 -1.95 -5.24 6.42
C GLN A 133 -1.15 -4.55 5.31
N LEU A 134 -1.29 -3.23 5.23
CA LEU A 134 -0.28 -2.36 4.62
C LEU A 134 0.63 -1.84 5.73
N ARG A 135 1.94 -1.79 5.49
CA ARG A 135 2.93 -1.35 6.46
C ARG A 135 3.96 -0.44 5.81
N VAL A 136 4.20 0.69 6.45
CA VAL A 136 5.26 1.62 6.11
C VAL A 136 6.31 1.58 7.22
N GLU A 137 7.55 1.40 6.86
CA GLU A 137 8.70 1.44 7.75
C GLU A 137 9.65 2.56 7.30
N ALA A 138 9.99 3.46 8.20
CA ALA A 138 10.89 4.57 7.97
C ALA A 138 12.12 4.41 8.86
N VAL A 139 13.31 4.42 8.26
CA VAL A 139 14.60 4.24 8.94
C VAL A 139 15.50 5.41 8.59
N ASP A 140 16.04 6.10 9.60
CA ASP A 140 16.99 7.19 9.40
C ASP A 140 18.44 6.70 9.21
N GLY A 141 19.33 7.65 8.92
CA GLY A 141 20.76 7.37 8.74
C GLY A 141 21.49 6.87 9.98
N ASN A 142 20.87 6.91 11.15
CA ASN A 142 21.37 6.45 12.44
C ASN A 142 20.67 5.16 12.92
N PHE A 143 19.87 4.52 12.03
CA PHE A 143 19.14 3.27 12.25
C PHE A 143 17.99 3.36 13.27
N ALA A 144 17.52 4.55 13.61
CA ALA A 144 16.27 4.65 14.35
C ALA A 144 15.09 4.45 13.39
N THR A 145 14.08 3.70 13.85
CA THR A 145 13.01 3.19 13.00
C THR A 145 11.64 3.57 13.55
N SER A 146 10.74 3.93 12.65
CA SER A 146 9.31 4.06 12.91
C SER A 146 8.51 3.20 11.95
N VAL A 147 7.34 2.75 12.40
CA VAL A 147 6.43 1.91 11.63
C VAL A 147 5.03 2.46 11.75
N ARG A 148 4.26 2.42 10.65
CA ARG A 148 2.82 2.62 10.64
C ARG A 148 2.13 1.51 9.89
N VAL A 149 0.99 1.05 10.42
CA VAL A 149 0.23 -0.10 9.92
C VAL A 149 -1.21 0.29 9.66
N TRP A 150 -1.76 -0.19 8.54
CA TRP A 150 -3.19 -0.21 8.23
C TRP A 150 -3.61 -1.66 8.09
N ASN A 151 -4.44 -2.12 9.03
CA ASN A 151 -5.04 -3.44 8.96
C ASN A 151 -6.31 -3.39 8.11
N PHE A 152 -6.57 -4.42 7.35
CA PHE A 152 -7.82 -4.58 6.60
C PHE A 152 -8.16 -6.06 6.43
N SER A 153 -9.40 -6.33 6.06
CA SER A 153 -9.81 -7.66 5.66
C SER A 153 -10.28 -7.65 4.20
N LYS A 154 -9.76 -8.58 3.39
CA LYS A 154 -10.27 -8.82 2.04
C LYS A 154 -11.46 -9.76 2.12
N LYS A 155 -12.58 -9.38 1.47
CA LYS A 155 -13.71 -10.25 1.26
C LYS A 155 -14.19 -10.13 -0.18
N GLU A 156 -13.76 -11.08 -1.01
CA GLU A 156 -14.19 -11.19 -2.39
C GLU A 156 -15.18 -12.35 -2.49
N THR A 157 -16.33 -12.06 -3.08
CA THR A 157 -17.41 -13.06 -3.26
C THR A 157 -17.68 -13.35 -4.72
N VAL A 158 -17.01 -12.63 -5.65
CA VAL A 158 -17.23 -12.77 -7.08
C VAL A 158 -15.90 -12.93 -7.81
N ILE A 159 -15.80 -13.98 -8.61
CA ILE A 159 -14.74 -14.15 -9.60
C ILE A 159 -15.36 -13.80 -10.95
N ALA A 160 -14.86 -12.76 -11.61
CA ALA A 160 -15.33 -12.36 -12.94
C ALA A 160 -14.14 -12.04 -13.86
N PHE A 161 -14.08 -12.69 -15.01
CA PHE A 161 -13.03 -12.44 -16.01
C PHE A 161 -13.50 -12.79 -17.41
N GLN A 162 -12.79 -12.29 -18.40
CA GLN A 162 -12.91 -12.62 -19.81
C GLN A 162 -11.54 -12.54 -20.47
N PHE A 163 -11.39 -13.05 -21.69
CA PHE A 163 -10.17 -12.79 -22.46
C PHE A 163 -10.00 -11.29 -22.69
N ALA A 164 -8.83 -10.77 -22.34
CA ALA A 164 -8.49 -9.37 -22.60
C ALA A 164 -8.44 -9.05 -24.10
N LYS A 165 -8.05 -10.04 -24.90
CA LYS A 165 -8.02 -9.98 -26.37
C LYS A 165 -8.88 -11.13 -26.92
N PRO A 166 -9.95 -10.80 -27.67
CA PRO A 166 -10.74 -11.81 -28.36
C PRO A 166 -9.87 -12.64 -29.33
N GLU A 167 -10.24 -13.88 -29.49
CA GLU A 167 -9.63 -14.77 -30.52
C GLU A 167 -10.24 -14.44 -31.88
N GLU A 168 -9.41 -14.06 -32.84
CA GLU A 168 -9.84 -13.76 -34.22
C GLU A 168 -10.11 -15.07 -34.98
N THR A 169 -11.21 -15.09 -35.76
CA THR A 169 -11.61 -16.24 -36.54
C THR A 169 -11.77 -15.85 -38.02
N ASP A 170 -11.37 -16.73 -38.94
CA ASP A 170 -11.48 -16.49 -40.40
C ASP A 170 -12.94 -16.43 -40.86
N ALA A 171 -13.81 -17.14 -40.18
CA ALA A 171 -15.24 -17.21 -40.47
C ALA A 171 -16.05 -17.12 -39.16
N ARG A 172 -17.36 -17.00 -39.29
CA ARG A 172 -18.29 -17.08 -38.16
C ARG A 172 -18.16 -18.42 -37.45
N ALA A 173 -17.74 -18.39 -36.19
CA ALA A 173 -17.83 -19.58 -35.35
C ALA A 173 -19.30 -19.94 -35.13
N THR A 174 -19.66 -21.19 -35.44
CA THR A 174 -21.02 -21.74 -35.32
C THR A 174 -21.20 -22.49 -34.01
N LYS A 175 -20.13 -22.98 -33.42
CA LYS A 175 -20.14 -23.80 -32.23
C LYS A 175 -18.96 -23.46 -31.32
N ILE A 176 -19.13 -23.70 -30.01
CA ILE A 176 -18.08 -23.58 -29.00
C ILE A 176 -18.20 -24.68 -27.95
N LEU A 177 -17.06 -25.21 -27.53
CA LEU A 177 -16.91 -26.08 -26.38
C LEU A 177 -15.99 -25.39 -25.36
N ILE A 178 -16.41 -25.26 -24.11
CA ILE A 178 -15.58 -24.74 -23.03
C ILE A 178 -15.56 -25.75 -21.89
N THR A 179 -14.36 -26.09 -21.44
CA THR A 179 -14.12 -27.06 -20.36
C THR A 179 -13.28 -26.41 -19.28
N PRO A 180 -13.88 -25.88 -18.20
CA PRO A 180 -13.16 -25.31 -17.08
C PRO A 180 -12.62 -26.37 -16.13
N THR A 181 -11.52 -26.04 -15.46
CA THR A 181 -11.03 -26.76 -14.27
C THR A 181 -11.30 -25.85 -13.07
N TRP A 182 -12.32 -26.15 -12.33
CA TRP A 182 -12.82 -25.31 -11.23
C TRP A 182 -13.32 -26.12 -10.05
N HIS A 183 -13.38 -25.44 -8.90
CA HIS A 183 -14.09 -25.90 -7.70
C HIS A 183 -15.10 -24.81 -7.34
N ILE A 184 -16.38 -25.05 -7.62
CA ILE A 184 -17.47 -24.07 -7.56
C ILE A 184 -18.62 -24.51 -6.68
N GLU A 185 -18.43 -25.52 -5.80
CA GLU A 185 -19.41 -25.88 -4.79
C GLU A 185 -19.75 -24.65 -3.93
N GLY A 186 -21.00 -24.51 -3.53
CA GLY A 186 -21.46 -23.33 -2.79
C GLY A 186 -21.41 -21.99 -3.56
N SER A 187 -21.46 -22.05 -4.89
CA SER A 187 -21.49 -20.86 -5.74
C SER A 187 -22.48 -21.00 -6.90
N VAL A 188 -22.76 -19.86 -7.54
CA VAL A 188 -23.49 -19.80 -8.81
C VAL A 188 -22.53 -19.38 -9.89
N ALA A 189 -22.33 -20.20 -10.90
CA ALA A 189 -21.54 -19.87 -12.06
C ALA A 189 -22.44 -19.43 -13.22
N LYS A 190 -21.96 -18.43 -13.98
CA LYS A 190 -22.48 -18.02 -15.29
C LYS A 190 -21.32 -17.98 -16.28
N VAL A 191 -21.47 -18.67 -17.40
CA VAL A 191 -20.49 -18.67 -18.49
C VAL A 191 -21.18 -18.18 -19.73
N GLU A 192 -20.61 -17.18 -20.38
CA GLU A 192 -21.16 -16.61 -21.61
C GLU A 192 -20.07 -16.59 -22.70
N ALA A 193 -20.48 -16.80 -23.92
CA ALA A 193 -19.62 -16.70 -25.09
C ALA A 193 -20.24 -15.82 -26.17
N CYS A 194 -19.41 -15.26 -27.03
CA CYS A 194 -19.87 -14.56 -28.23
C CYS A 194 -18.99 -14.96 -29.41
N ASN A 195 -19.55 -14.92 -30.64
CA ASN A 195 -18.84 -15.18 -31.88
C ASN A 195 -18.60 -13.91 -32.73
N ASN A 196 -19.04 -12.74 -32.23
CA ASN A 196 -18.84 -11.42 -32.82
C ASN A 196 -18.06 -10.50 -31.85
N ALA A 197 -17.02 -11.01 -31.25
CA ALA A 197 -16.31 -10.41 -30.13
C ALA A 197 -15.60 -9.08 -30.44
N PHE A 198 -15.48 -8.69 -31.72
CA PHE A 198 -14.91 -7.39 -32.14
C PHE A 198 -15.95 -6.32 -32.36
N ASP A 199 -17.24 -6.64 -32.21
CA ASP A 199 -18.31 -5.63 -32.27
C ASP A 199 -18.24 -4.71 -31.03
N ASP A 200 -18.68 -3.46 -31.15
CA ASP A 200 -18.77 -2.53 -30.01
C ASP A 200 -19.72 -3.06 -28.91
N SER A 201 -20.69 -3.87 -29.31
CA SER A 201 -21.63 -4.54 -28.43
C SER A 201 -21.77 -6.01 -28.84
N PRO A 202 -20.86 -6.90 -28.37
CA PRO A 202 -20.93 -8.31 -28.74
C PRO A 202 -22.21 -8.99 -28.24
N ALA A 203 -22.72 -9.91 -29.03
CA ALA A 203 -23.88 -10.73 -28.67
C ALA A 203 -23.46 -11.86 -27.73
N TRP A 204 -23.46 -11.60 -26.42
CA TRP A 204 -23.14 -12.59 -25.41
C TRP A 204 -24.29 -13.58 -25.22
N GLU A 205 -24.00 -14.86 -25.37
CA GLU A 205 -24.93 -15.98 -25.21
C GLU A 205 -24.58 -16.80 -23.98
N ASP A 206 -25.59 -17.16 -23.16
CA ASP A 206 -25.38 -17.97 -21.96
C ASP A 206 -25.17 -19.44 -22.35
N ILE A 207 -23.98 -19.94 -22.05
CA ILE A 207 -23.56 -21.32 -22.34
C ILE A 207 -23.38 -22.16 -21.07
N THR A 208 -23.80 -21.65 -19.92
CA THR A 208 -23.56 -22.24 -18.59
C THR A 208 -24.00 -23.70 -18.53
N ALA A 209 -25.19 -24.00 -19.04
CA ALA A 209 -25.75 -25.37 -19.01
C ALA A 209 -24.89 -26.36 -19.81
N GLN A 210 -24.35 -25.93 -20.93
CA GLN A 210 -23.49 -26.80 -21.78
C GLN A 210 -22.13 -27.01 -21.16
N VAL A 211 -21.56 -25.94 -20.56
CA VAL A 211 -20.28 -26.01 -19.83
C VAL A 211 -20.39 -26.99 -18.65
N ALA A 212 -21.49 -26.92 -17.88
CA ALA A 212 -21.70 -27.79 -16.73
C ALA A 212 -21.68 -29.30 -17.05
N ILE A 213 -22.00 -29.66 -18.29
CA ILE A 213 -22.09 -31.05 -18.73
C ILE A 213 -21.10 -31.38 -19.85
N ASN A 214 -20.09 -30.52 -20.07
CA ASN A 214 -19.06 -30.67 -21.11
C ASN A 214 -19.65 -30.92 -22.52
N ARG A 215 -20.62 -30.09 -22.91
CA ARG A 215 -21.24 -30.17 -24.25
C ARG A 215 -20.97 -28.92 -25.06
N VAL A 216 -20.97 -29.13 -26.37
CA VAL A 216 -20.87 -28.07 -27.39
C VAL A 216 -22.13 -27.20 -27.33
N TYR A 217 -21.93 -25.90 -27.38
CA TYR A 217 -22.97 -24.88 -27.59
C TYR A 217 -23.01 -24.49 -29.09
N ASN A 218 -24.18 -24.36 -29.69
CA ASN A 218 -24.36 -23.81 -31.02
C ASN A 218 -24.76 -22.33 -30.90
N PHE A 219 -23.96 -21.43 -31.48
CA PHE A 219 -24.27 -20.00 -31.47
C PHE A 219 -25.56 -19.68 -32.22
N LEU A 220 -26.37 -18.82 -31.62
CA LEU A 220 -27.59 -18.30 -32.23
C LEU A 220 -27.30 -17.03 -33.05
N ASN A 221 -26.27 -16.28 -32.67
CA ASN A 221 -25.88 -15.05 -33.38
C ASN A 221 -25.29 -15.36 -34.75
N GLU A 222 -25.85 -14.74 -35.78
CA GLU A 222 -25.47 -14.92 -37.19
C GLU A 222 -24.89 -13.65 -37.82
N SER A 223 -24.77 -12.57 -37.07
CA SER A 223 -24.36 -11.26 -37.57
C SER A 223 -23.20 -10.64 -36.81
N LYS A 224 -22.49 -9.74 -37.47
CA LYS A 224 -21.47 -8.89 -36.90
C LYS A 224 -21.56 -7.49 -37.50
N THR A 225 -21.07 -6.49 -36.76
CA THR A 225 -20.90 -5.11 -37.22
C THR A 225 -19.43 -4.77 -37.50
N ALA A 226 -18.51 -5.44 -36.83
CA ALA A 226 -17.08 -5.28 -37.05
C ALA A 226 -16.60 -5.91 -38.35
N GLU A 227 -15.42 -5.55 -38.83
CA GLU A 227 -14.81 -6.13 -40.01
C GLU A 227 -14.50 -7.62 -39.86
N LYS A 228 -14.18 -8.05 -38.62
CA LYS A 228 -13.71 -9.38 -38.28
C LYS A 228 -14.72 -10.15 -37.45
N TRP A 229 -14.70 -11.46 -37.60
CA TRP A 229 -15.31 -12.39 -36.67
C TRP A 229 -14.31 -12.69 -35.54
N GLY A 230 -14.80 -13.01 -34.38
CA GLY A 230 -13.96 -13.45 -33.26
C GLY A 230 -14.78 -13.99 -32.10
N VAL A 231 -14.13 -14.86 -31.35
CA VAL A 231 -14.72 -15.51 -30.19
C VAL A 231 -14.16 -14.91 -28.89
N ASN A 232 -15.04 -14.71 -27.93
CA ASN A 232 -14.63 -14.42 -26.56
C ASN A 232 -15.52 -15.18 -25.57
N VAL A 233 -14.99 -15.40 -24.38
CA VAL A 233 -15.68 -16.11 -23.29
C VAL A 233 -15.51 -15.29 -22.02
N ARG A 234 -16.57 -15.20 -21.22
CA ARG A 234 -16.52 -14.60 -19.90
C ARG A 234 -17.14 -15.50 -18.85
N PHE A 235 -16.56 -15.46 -17.69
CA PHE A 235 -16.99 -16.19 -16.50
C PHE A 235 -17.40 -15.22 -15.41
N THR A 236 -18.49 -15.55 -14.72
CA THR A 236 -18.89 -14.91 -13.48
C THR A 236 -19.26 -15.99 -12.50
N ILE A 237 -18.52 -16.11 -11.40
CA ILE A 237 -18.76 -17.10 -10.35
C ILE A 237 -19.03 -16.33 -9.07
N THR A 238 -20.23 -16.45 -8.51
CA THR A 238 -20.63 -15.76 -7.29
C THR A 238 -20.76 -16.76 -6.17
N LYS A 239 -19.94 -16.60 -5.12
CA LYS A 239 -19.98 -17.42 -3.91
C LYS A 239 -21.27 -17.15 -3.14
N ASN A 240 -21.96 -18.19 -2.70
CA ASN A 240 -23.17 -18.06 -1.90
C ASN A 240 -22.86 -17.47 -0.52
N GLU A 241 -23.78 -16.67 0.00
CA GLU A 241 -23.65 -16.12 1.35
C GLU A 241 -23.56 -17.25 2.38
N GLY A 242 -22.63 -17.11 3.33
CA GLY A 242 -22.40 -18.09 4.39
C GLY A 242 -21.63 -19.35 3.98
N TYR A 243 -21.23 -19.49 2.73
CA TYR A 243 -20.34 -20.58 2.31
C TYR A 243 -18.89 -20.22 2.63
N GLU A 244 -18.21 -21.03 3.46
CA GLU A 244 -16.87 -20.73 3.99
C GLU A 244 -15.72 -21.36 3.17
N GLU A 245 -15.99 -22.45 2.43
CA GLU A 245 -14.95 -23.13 1.67
C GLU A 245 -14.48 -22.32 0.45
N GLU A 246 -13.34 -22.70 -0.11
CA GLU A 246 -12.74 -22.04 -1.27
C GLU A 246 -13.59 -22.30 -2.53
N VAL A 247 -13.79 -21.23 -3.30
CA VAL A 247 -14.33 -21.28 -4.67
C VAL A 247 -13.22 -20.81 -5.61
N SER A 248 -12.86 -21.64 -6.58
CA SER A 248 -11.71 -21.35 -7.44
C SER A 248 -11.92 -21.83 -8.88
N ILE A 249 -11.21 -21.18 -9.79
CA ILE A 249 -11.00 -21.64 -11.18
C ILE A 249 -9.50 -21.60 -11.46
N SER A 250 -8.91 -22.74 -11.80
CA SER A 250 -7.49 -22.87 -12.07
C SER A 250 -7.15 -22.77 -13.55
N GLY A 251 -8.14 -22.88 -14.42
CA GLY A 251 -7.97 -22.75 -15.86
C GLY A 251 -9.19 -23.20 -16.63
N PHE A 252 -9.14 -23.03 -17.93
CA PHE A 252 -10.11 -23.61 -18.86
C PHE A 252 -9.46 -23.85 -20.22
N GLY A 253 -10.00 -24.82 -20.95
CA GLY A 253 -9.71 -25.06 -22.34
C GLY A 253 -10.97 -24.92 -23.18
N GLY A 254 -10.81 -24.88 -24.50
CA GLY A 254 -11.95 -24.79 -25.39
C GLY A 254 -11.57 -25.03 -26.83
N ALA A 255 -12.60 -25.21 -27.66
CA ALA A 255 -12.51 -25.28 -29.11
C ALA A 255 -13.75 -24.62 -29.72
N TYR A 256 -13.61 -24.11 -30.94
CA TYR A 256 -14.72 -23.55 -31.73
C TYR A 256 -14.65 -24.08 -33.17
N GLU A 257 -15.80 -24.07 -33.85
CA GLU A 257 -15.95 -24.48 -35.26
C GLU A 257 -16.82 -23.46 -36.00
#